data_0c59499f889784fab937d5228de13d53
#
_entry.id   0c59499f889784fab937d5228de13d53
#
_cell.length_a   1.000
_cell.length_b   1.000
_cell.length_c   1.000
_cell.angle_alpha   90.00
_cell.angle_beta   90.00
_cell.angle_gamma   90.00
#
_symmetry.space_group_name_H-M   'P 1'
#
loop_
_entity.id
_entity.type
_entity.pdbx_description
1 polymer ?
#
loop_
_entity_poly.entity_id
_entity_poly.type
_entity_poly.pdbx_seq_one_letter_code
_entity_poly.pdbx_strand_id
1 'polypeptide(L)'
;MIILEKDLISVIIPVQSQYLSAKGLEQLLKTISKVKRQVNPRIKIDGIVLTMVDKRTNYSKEISSLIREVYGSNIKVYSTDIPQSVRAAEISASGKSIYKHDPKGKVAEAYRELTKEVIAVDEKKRKHQIDQIR
;
A
#
# COMPACT_ATOMS: atom_id res chain seq x y z
N MET A 1 21.47 4.13 18.27
CA MET A 1 20.07 3.90 18.63
C MET A 1 19.13 4.44 17.62
N ILE A 2 19.05 5.71 17.47
CA ILE A 2 18.31 6.34 16.39
C ILE A 2 18.79 5.84 15.02
N ILE A 3 20.06 5.53 14.91
CA ILE A 3 20.68 4.97 13.70
C ILE A 3 20.09 3.59 13.36
N LEU A 4 19.78 2.76 14.35
CA LEU A 4 19.18 1.44 14.13
C LEU A 4 17.75 1.55 13.60
N GLU A 5 17.01 2.55 14.05
CA GLU A 5 15.65 2.80 13.53
C GLU A 5 15.68 3.27 12.08
N LYS A 6 16.68 4.04 11.68
CA LYS A 6 16.87 4.47 10.30
C LYS A 6 17.14 3.31 9.35
N ASP A 7 17.74 2.24 9.85
CA ASP A 7 18.01 1.06 9.04
C ASP A 7 16.78 0.18 8.83
N LEU A 8 15.74 0.36 9.66
CA LEU A 8 14.49 -0.39 9.59
C LEU A 8 13.44 0.41 8.84
N ILE A 9 13.60 0.52 7.53
CA ILE A 9 12.63 1.19 6.66
C ILE A 9 11.67 0.14 6.12
N SER A 10 10.39 0.36 6.36
CA SER A 10 9.34 -0.39 5.69
C SER A 10 8.58 0.52 4.74
N VAL A 11 8.15 -0.04 3.62
CA VAL A 11 7.46 0.70 2.58
C VAL A 11 6.14 0.05 2.22
N ILE A 12 5.14 0.88 1.98
CA ILE A 12 3.87 0.48 1.38
C ILE A 12 3.87 1.03 -0.04
N ILE A 13 3.56 0.18 -1.01
CA ILE A 13 3.58 0.56 -2.42
C ILE A 13 2.16 0.85 -2.88
N PRO A 14 1.81 2.12 -3.15
CA PRO A 14 0.53 2.43 -3.77
C PRO A 14 0.61 2.15 -5.27
N VAL A 15 -0.39 1.45 -5.78
CA VAL A 15 -0.45 1.05 -7.18
C VAL A 15 -1.79 1.49 -7.75
N GLN A 16 -1.75 2.32 -8.80
CA GLN A 16 -2.95 2.75 -9.51
C GLN A 16 -3.41 1.65 -10.46
N SER A 17 -4.52 1.01 -10.12
CA SER A 17 -5.01 -0.14 -10.88
C SER A 17 -5.40 0.17 -12.33
N GLN A 18 -5.74 1.42 -12.64
CA GLN A 18 -6.15 1.81 -13.99
C GLN A 18 -5.00 1.95 -14.99
N TYR A 19 -3.81 2.29 -14.49
CA TYR A 19 -2.68 2.64 -15.35
C TYR A 19 -1.51 1.65 -15.25
N LEU A 20 -1.65 0.64 -14.41
CA LEU A 20 -0.59 -0.30 -14.21
C LEU A 20 -0.56 -1.35 -15.32
N SER A 21 0.56 -1.41 -16.02
CA SER A 21 0.88 -2.59 -16.79
C SER A 21 1.60 -3.61 -15.89
N ALA A 22 1.44 -4.88 -16.17
CA ALA A 22 2.20 -5.93 -15.48
C ALA A 22 3.71 -5.67 -15.56
N LYS A 23 4.16 -5.12 -16.68
CA LYS A 23 5.56 -4.75 -16.89
C LYS A 23 6.00 -3.61 -15.96
N GLY A 24 5.13 -2.61 -15.74
CA GLY A 24 5.43 -1.49 -14.83
C GLY A 24 5.62 -1.96 -13.39
N LEU A 25 4.79 -2.86 -12.92
CA LEU A 25 4.95 -3.43 -11.59
C LEU A 25 6.21 -4.28 -11.48
N GLU A 26 6.50 -5.08 -12.49
CA GLU A 26 7.74 -5.85 -12.54
C GLU A 26 8.97 -4.97 -12.43
N GLN A 27 9.01 -3.86 -13.18
CA GLN A 27 10.11 -2.90 -13.13
C GLN A 27 10.24 -2.23 -11.77
N LEU A 28 9.13 -1.89 -11.13
CA LEU A 28 9.13 -1.31 -9.79
C LEU A 28 9.73 -2.29 -8.77
N LEU A 29 9.32 -3.54 -8.81
CA LEU A 29 9.83 -4.56 -7.91
C LEU A 29 11.33 -4.83 -8.12
N LYS A 30 11.78 -4.80 -9.37
CA LYS A 30 13.22 -4.89 -9.68
C LYS A 30 13.99 -3.72 -9.11
N THR A 31 13.46 -2.51 -9.20
CA THR A 31 14.07 -1.29 -8.64
C THR A 31 14.17 -1.41 -7.12
N ILE A 32 13.13 -1.85 -6.45
CA ILE A 32 13.14 -2.03 -5.00
C ILE A 32 14.17 -3.09 -4.59
N SER A 33 14.24 -4.20 -5.30
CA SER A 33 15.26 -5.23 -5.05
C SER A 33 16.68 -4.69 -5.20
N LYS A 34 16.90 -3.84 -6.20
CA LYS A 34 18.19 -3.20 -6.43
C LYS A 34 18.55 -2.24 -5.29
N VAL A 35 17.63 -1.42 -4.85
CA VAL A 35 17.82 -0.52 -3.71
C VAL A 35 18.12 -1.31 -2.45
N LYS A 36 17.41 -2.39 -2.22
CA LYS A 36 17.64 -3.26 -1.08
C LYS A 36 19.05 -3.86 -1.07
N ARG A 37 19.57 -4.29 -2.24
CA ARG A 37 20.91 -4.86 -2.34
C ARG A 37 22.04 -3.85 -2.25
N GLN A 38 21.85 -2.65 -2.85
CA GLN A 38 22.92 -1.67 -3.03
C GLN A 38 22.92 -0.52 -2.03
N VAL A 39 21.76 -0.18 -1.47
CA VAL A 39 21.60 0.99 -0.61
C VAL A 39 21.23 0.61 0.81
N ASN A 40 20.19 -0.17 1.01
CA ASN A 40 19.74 -0.54 2.34
C ASN A 40 19.15 -1.97 2.35
N PRO A 41 19.92 -2.96 2.84
CA PRO A 41 19.46 -4.35 2.89
C PRO A 41 18.32 -4.58 3.88
N ARG A 42 18.04 -3.62 4.75
CA ARG A 42 16.97 -3.73 5.76
C ARG A 42 15.63 -3.16 5.31
N ILE A 43 15.52 -2.68 4.08
CA ILE A 43 14.23 -2.25 3.52
C ILE A 43 13.30 -3.45 3.46
N LYS A 44 12.09 -3.27 3.99
CA LYS A 44 11.02 -4.27 3.93
C LYS A 44 9.83 -3.71 3.15
N ILE A 45 9.23 -4.55 2.32
CA ILE A 45 7.97 -4.21 1.67
C ILE A 45 6.85 -4.71 2.59
N ASP A 46 6.10 -3.79 3.19
CA ASP A 46 4.97 -4.15 4.05
C ASP A 46 3.77 -4.61 3.24
N GLY A 47 3.58 -4.04 2.09
CA GLY A 47 2.49 -4.47 1.22
C GLY A 47 2.22 -3.53 0.06
N ILE A 48 1.28 -3.94 -0.76
CA ILE A 48 0.76 -3.17 -1.89
C ILE A 48 -0.66 -2.73 -1.55
N VAL A 49 -0.97 -1.47 -1.75
CA VAL A 49 -2.35 -0.96 -1.68
C VAL A 49 -2.79 -0.50 -3.07
N LEU A 50 -3.93 -1.00 -3.51
CA LEU A 50 -4.51 -0.61 -4.79
C LEU A 50 -5.24 0.71 -4.62
N THR A 51 -4.91 1.69 -5.46
CA THR A 51 -5.47 3.04 -5.39
C THR A 51 -6.20 3.39 -6.67
N MET A 52 -7.03 4.42 -6.60
CA MET A 52 -7.85 4.91 -7.71
C MET A 52 -8.64 3.79 -8.36
N VAL A 53 -9.18 2.91 -7.53
CA VAL A 53 -9.96 1.75 -7.99
C VAL A 53 -11.36 2.21 -8.38
N ASP A 54 -11.75 1.90 -9.59
CA ASP A 54 -13.12 2.13 -10.08
C ASP A 54 -13.83 0.79 -10.23
N LYS A 55 -14.63 0.43 -9.24
CA LYS A 55 -15.33 -0.84 -9.20
C LYS A 55 -16.42 -0.98 -10.29
N ARG A 56 -16.74 0.12 -10.96
CA ARG A 56 -17.70 0.10 -12.07
C ARG A 56 -17.12 -0.45 -13.36
N THR A 57 -15.78 -0.50 -13.47
CA THR A 57 -15.12 -0.98 -14.69
C THR A 57 -14.65 -2.41 -14.51
N ASN A 58 -14.83 -3.23 -15.54
CA ASN A 58 -14.31 -4.59 -15.57
C ASN A 58 -12.77 -4.59 -15.59
N TYR A 59 -12.18 -3.63 -16.28
CA TYR A 59 -10.73 -3.49 -16.38
C TYR A 59 -10.08 -3.32 -14.99
N SER A 60 -10.63 -2.44 -14.16
CA SER A 60 -10.12 -2.23 -12.81
C SER A 60 -10.22 -3.50 -11.95
N LYS A 61 -11.33 -4.21 -12.07
CA LYS A 61 -11.53 -5.48 -11.37
C LYS A 61 -10.54 -6.56 -11.82
N GLU A 62 -10.31 -6.66 -13.12
CA GLU A 62 -9.38 -7.63 -13.70
C GLU A 62 -7.95 -7.37 -13.26
N ILE A 63 -7.51 -6.12 -13.30
CA ILE A 63 -6.16 -5.72 -12.85
C ILE A 63 -5.99 -5.99 -11.35
N SER A 64 -6.97 -5.63 -10.54
CA SER A 64 -6.93 -5.90 -9.10
C SER A 64 -6.81 -7.39 -8.80
N SER A 65 -7.59 -8.21 -9.48
CA SER A 65 -7.53 -9.66 -9.34
C SER A 65 -6.19 -10.23 -9.79
N LEU A 66 -5.67 -9.74 -10.90
CA LEU A 66 -4.39 -10.15 -11.43
C LEU A 66 -3.24 -9.87 -10.45
N ILE A 67 -3.24 -8.67 -9.87
CA ILE A 67 -2.21 -8.28 -8.91
C ILE A 67 -2.27 -9.18 -7.67
N ARG A 68 -3.46 -9.45 -7.15
CA ARG A 68 -3.63 -10.32 -5.99
C ARG A 68 -3.21 -11.76 -6.29
N GLU A 69 -3.52 -12.25 -7.47
CA GLU A 69 -3.18 -13.60 -7.89
C GLU A 69 -1.67 -13.79 -8.10
N VAL A 70 -1.05 -12.88 -8.84
CA VAL A 70 0.37 -13.00 -9.23
C VAL A 70 1.31 -12.66 -8.07
N TYR A 71 1.01 -11.64 -7.29
CA TYR A 71 1.91 -11.13 -6.27
C TYR A 71 1.49 -11.41 -4.83
N GLY A 72 0.24 -11.77 -4.61
CA GLY A 72 -0.32 -11.93 -3.27
C GLY A 72 0.30 -13.07 -2.45
N SER A 73 0.95 -14.04 -3.09
CA SER A 73 1.65 -15.11 -2.40
C SER A 73 3.02 -14.69 -1.85
N ASN A 74 3.66 -13.71 -2.48
CA ASN A 74 5.01 -13.25 -2.12
C ASN A 74 5.01 -11.93 -1.38
N ILE A 75 4.06 -11.05 -1.73
CA ILE A 75 3.94 -9.71 -1.15
C ILE A 75 2.50 -9.54 -0.69
N LYS A 76 2.32 -9.01 0.52
CA LYS A 76 0.97 -8.73 0.99
C LYS A 76 0.31 -7.68 0.10
N VAL A 77 -0.87 -7.98 -0.39
CA VAL A 77 -1.75 -7.01 -1.03
C VAL A 77 -2.87 -6.73 -0.05
N TYR A 78 -2.98 -5.49 0.43
CA TYR A 78 -4.00 -5.14 1.41
C TYR A 78 -5.39 -5.37 0.85
N SER A 79 -6.31 -5.85 1.68
CA SER A 79 -7.68 -6.10 1.25
C SER A 79 -8.44 -4.80 1.01
N THR A 80 -8.02 -3.72 1.66
CA THR A 80 -8.61 -2.40 1.47
C THR A 80 -8.11 -1.77 0.19
N ASP A 81 -9.02 -1.36 -0.69
CA ASP A 81 -8.73 -0.59 -1.89
C ASP A 81 -9.08 0.87 -1.66
N ILE A 82 -8.30 1.78 -2.22
CA ILE A 82 -8.62 3.22 -2.19
C ILE A 82 -9.38 3.54 -3.48
N PRO A 83 -10.65 3.94 -3.39
CA PRO A 83 -11.45 4.21 -4.58
C PRO A 83 -11.08 5.53 -5.24
N GLN A 84 -11.35 5.61 -6.53
CA GLN A 84 -11.26 6.86 -7.27
C GLN A 84 -12.38 7.80 -6.82
N SER A 85 -12.05 9.08 -6.63
CA SER A 85 -13.03 10.09 -6.21
C SER A 85 -12.64 11.45 -6.75
N VAL A 86 -13.62 12.16 -7.31
CA VAL A 86 -13.45 13.54 -7.76
C VAL A 86 -13.14 14.44 -6.56
N ARG A 87 -13.79 14.23 -5.42
CA ARG A 87 -13.55 15.01 -4.20
C ARG A 87 -12.13 14.82 -3.67
N ALA A 88 -11.59 13.61 -3.76
CA ALA A 88 -10.21 13.37 -3.39
C ALA A 88 -9.23 14.13 -4.29
N ALA A 89 -9.53 14.23 -5.59
CA ALA A 89 -8.72 14.99 -6.53
C ALA A 89 -8.70 16.49 -6.22
N GLU A 90 -9.73 17.04 -5.60
CA GLU A 90 -9.83 18.43 -5.21
C GLU A 90 -8.87 18.84 -4.08
N ILE A 91 -8.34 17.88 -3.33
CA ILE A 91 -7.45 18.12 -2.19
C ILE A 91 -6.22 18.91 -2.62
N SER A 92 -5.67 18.62 -3.78
CA SER A 92 -4.48 19.31 -4.30
C SER A 92 -4.71 20.81 -4.42
N ALA A 93 -5.93 21.23 -4.75
CA ALA A 93 -6.29 22.62 -4.87
C ALA A 93 -6.65 23.24 -3.52
N SER A 94 -7.28 22.48 -2.61
CA SER A 94 -7.74 23.00 -1.32
C SER A 94 -6.67 23.05 -0.24
N GLY A 95 -5.62 22.23 -0.37
CA GLY A 95 -4.56 22.12 0.64
C GLY A 95 -5.00 21.51 1.95
N LYS A 96 -6.13 20.81 1.98
CA LYS A 96 -6.65 20.15 3.19
C LYS A 96 -6.47 18.63 3.08
N SER A 97 -6.43 17.95 4.24
CA SER A 97 -6.43 16.49 4.23
C SER A 97 -7.79 15.96 3.78
N ILE A 98 -7.83 14.70 3.32
CA ILE A 98 -9.08 14.06 2.93
C ILE A 98 -10.06 13.99 4.12
N TYR A 99 -9.55 13.81 5.33
CA TYR A 99 -10.36 13.75 6.53
C TYR A 99 -11.03 15.08 6.88
N LYS A 100 -10.42 16.19 6.46
CA LYS A 100 -10.95 17.53 6.66
C LYS A 100 -11.84 17.98 5.50
N HIS A 101 -11.45 17.62 4.28
CA HIS A 101 -12.16 18.02 3.06
C HIS A 101 -13.45 17.21 2.87
N ASP A 102 -13.39 15.91 3.06
CA ASP A 102 -14.52 15.02 2.85
C ASP A 102 -14.54 13.89 3.90
N PRO A 103 -14.79 14.23 5.19
CA PRO A 103 -14.64 13.27 6.29
C PRO A 103 -15.58 12.07 6.22
N LYS A 104 -16.71 12.19 5.53
CA LYS A 104 -17.70 11.12 5.35
C LYS A 104 -17.61 10.45 4.00
N GLY A 105 -16.65 10.83 3.18
CA GLY A 105 -16.48 10.30 1.84
C GLY A 105 -15.88 8.89 1.82
N LYS A 106 -16.01 8.24 0.67
CA LYS A 106 -15.52 6.87 0.47
C LYS A 106 -14.00 6.77 0.62
N VAL A 107 -13.27 7.80 0.20
CA VAL A 107 -11.80 7.79 0.26
C VAL A 107 -11.32 7.94 1.71
N ALA A 108 -11.92 8.85 2.49
CA ALA A 108 -11.60 8.98 3.90
C ALA A 108 -11.86 7.68 4.65
N GLU A 109 -12.99 7.05 4.39
CA GLU A 109 -13.32 5.76 5.00
C GLU A 109 -12.32 4.68 4.60
N ALA A 110 -11.95 4.61 3.33
CA ALA A 110 -10.97 3.64 2.84
C ALA A 110 -9.61 3.81 3.52
N TYR A 111 -9.14 5.03 3.72
CA TYR A 111 -7.89 5.28 4.44
C TYR A 111 -7.99 4.89 5.92
N ARG A 112 -9.14 5.09 6.55
CA ARG A 112 -9.34 4.61 7.92
C ARG A 112 -9.25 3.09 8.00
N GLU A 113 -9.90 2.41 7.08
CA GLU A 113 -9.86 0.94 7.01
C GLU A 113 -8.46 0.42 6.70
N LEU A 114 -7.74 1.08 5.79
CA LEU A 114 -6.36 0.75 5.49
C LEU A 114 -5.48 0.91 6.74
N THR A 115 -5.66 1.99 7.47
CA THR A 115 -4.91 2.24 8.70
C THR A 115 -5.13 1.12 9.71
N LYS A 116 -6.37 0.69 9.90
CA LYS A 116 -6.68 -0.44 10.79
C LYS A 116 -6.01 -1.72 10.34
N GLU A 117 -6.01 -1.98 9.05
CA GLU A 117 -5.38 -3.17 8.48
C GLU A 117 -3.86 -3.16 8.67
N VAL A 118 -3.22 -2.02 8.43
CA VAL A 118 -1.77 -1.86 8.63
C VAL A 118 -1.39 -2.05 10.10
N ILE A 119 -2.14 -1.45 11.01
CA ILE A 119 -1.91 -1.58 12.45
C ILE A 119 -2.07 -3.03 12.90
N ALA A 120 -3.10 -3.71 12.44
CA ALA A 120 -3.35 -5.11 12.80
C ALA A 120 -2.22 -6.03 12.33
N VAL A 121 -1.68 -5.80 11.14
CA VAL A 121 -0.54 -6.56 10.63
C VAL A 121 0.71 -6.31 11.46
N ASP A 122 0.99 -5.06 11.81
CA ASP A 122 2.15 -4.70 12.64
C ASP A 122 2.07 -5.32 14.03
N GLU A 123 0.91 -5.27 14.67
CA GLU A 123 0.71 -5.89 15.97
C GLU A 123 0.94 -7.40 15.92
N LYS A 124 0.46 -8.06 14.88
CA LYS A 124 0.65 -9.48 14.69
C LYS A 124 2.13 -9.84 14.51
N LYS A 125 2.88 -9.04 13.76
CA LYS A 125 4.33 -9.23 13.57
C LYS A 125 5.09 -9.05 14.88
N ARG A 126 4.76 -8.04 15.67
CA ARG A 126 5.37 -7.79 16.98
C ARG A 126 5.12 -8.96 17.93
N LYS A 127 3.91 -9.44 17.98
CA LYS A 127 3.55 -10.57 18.82
C LYS A 127 4.33 -11.83 18.44
N HIS A 128 4.46 -12.09 17.14
CA HIS A 128 5.23 -13.22 16.64
C HIS A 128 6.71 -13.13 17.04
N GLN A 129 7.32 -11.95 16.94
CA GLN A 129 8.70 -11.71 17.36
C GLN A 129 8.91 -11.94 18.85
N ILE A 130 7.98 -11.49 19.67
CA ILE A 130 8.03 -11.71 21.13
C ILE A 130 7.94 -13.20 21.45
N ASP A 131 7.05 -13.93 20.79
CA ASP A 131 6.89 -15.36 20.99
C ASP A 131 8.14 -16.15 20.59
N GLN A 132 8.88 -15.70 19.58
CA GLN A 132 10.14 -16.31 19.17
C GLN A 132 11.28 -16.09 20.16
N ILE A 133 11.24 -15.02 20.93
CA ILE A 133 12.25 -14.71 21.95
C ILE A 133 12.06 -15.56 23.21
N ARG A 134 10.86 -16.00 23.47
CA ARG A 134 10.54 -16.88 24.58
C ARG A 134 10.88 -18.34 24.27
#